data_86441223c01a34522adde8a10dccc7f0
#
_entry.id   86441223c01a34522adde8a10dccc7f0
#
_cell.length_a   1.000
_cell.length_b   1.000
_cell.length_c   1.000
_cell.angle_alpha   90.00
_cell.angle_beta   90.00
_cell.angle_gamma   90.00
#
_symmetry.space_group_name_H-M   'P 1'
#
loop_
_entity.id
_entity.type
_entity.pdbx_description
1 polymer ?
#
loop_
_entity_poly.entity_id
_entity_poly.type
_entity_poly.pdbx_seq_one_letter_code
_entity_poly.pdbx_strand_id
1 'polypeptide(L)'
;SLVVSHRLMGQKVAISVPGSAVFSKFITLPPVEKKRVPEIVKYESRQQIPFPIEEVVWDYQPVKAEPLPGEEIEVVIFAIRRDIIQSYISACLGVDLFPSVVQAAPLAFCNFLQYDQPPEEPLVILDVAQDGTELVILDGERIWPRSIAVGSQDLTQALMKKFQIPFAKAEELKAQAAKSK
;
A
#
# COMPACT_ATOMS: atom_id res chain seq x y z
N SER A 1 27.56 -4.91 3.91
CA SER A 1 26.24 -4.53 3.33
C SER A 1 25.64 -5.77 2.63
N LEU A 2 24.35 -6.03 2.83
CA LEU A 2 23.62 -7.13 2.17
C LEU A 2 23.73 -7.06 0.63
N VAL A 3 23.73 -5.86 0.07
CA VAL A 3 23.87 -5.63 -1.38
C VAL A 3 25.18 -6.21 -1.91
N VAL A 4 26.29 -5.97 -1.21
CA VAL A 4 27.60 -6.49 -1.59
C VAL A 4 27.68 -8.01 -1.41
N SER A 5 27.22 -8.52 -0.25
CA SER A 5 27.30 -9.95 0.05
C SER A 5 26.47 -10.82 -0.92
N HIS A 6 25.38 -10.28 -1.46
CA HIS A 6 24.48 -10.98 -2.40
C HIS A 6 24.70 -10.56 -3.87
N ARG A 7 25.74 -9.76 -4.16
CA ARG A 7 26.08 -9.29 -5.53
C ARG A 7 24.91 -8.58 -6.23
N LEU A 8 24.20 -7.74 -5.50
CA LEU A 8 23.02 -7.02 -6.01
C LEU A 8 23.35 -5.64 -6.60
N MET A 9 24.62 -5.21 -6.58
CA MET A 9 25.03 -3.92 -7.14
C MET A 9 24.67 -3.86 -8.64
N GLY A 10 24.20 -2.72 -9.09
CA GLY A 10 23.78 -2.51 -10.48
C GLY A 10 22.43 -3.13 -10.85
N GLN A 11 21.74 -3.78 -9.92
CA GLN A 11 20.45 -4.45 -10.21
C GLN A 11 19.29 -3.47 -10.20
N LYS A 12 18.29 -3.76 -11.06
CA LYS A 12 16.98 -3.14 -11.01
C LYS A 12 16.19 -3.71 -9.83
N VAL A 13 15.50 -2.83 -9.10
CA VAL A 13 14.67 -3.23 -7.96
C VAL A 13 13.28 -2.63 -8.06
N ALA A 14 12.30 -3.32 -7.49
CA ALA A 14 10.99 -2.76 -7.20
C ALA A 14 10.94 -2.33 -5.72
N ILE A 15 10.31 -1.21 -5.44
CA ILE A 15 10.10 -0.69 -4.09
C ILE A 15 8.61 -0.85 -3.76
N SER A 16 8.32 -1.49 -2.63
CA SER A 16 7.01 -1.48 -2.02
C SER A 16 6.98 -0.45 -0.90
N VAL A 17 6.09 0.54 -1.00
CA VAL A 17 5.91 1.58 0.03
C VAL A 17 4.73 1.22 0.92
N PRO A 18 4.81 1.46 2.25
CA PRO A 18 3.69 1.17 3.16
C PRO A 18 2.42 1.91 2.74
N GLY A 19 1.26 1.26 2.84
CA GLY A 19 -0.02 1.87 2.55
C GLY A 19 -0.31 3.07 3.45
N SER A 20 0.18 3.07 4.69
CA SER A 20 0.10 4.20 5.62
C SER A 20 0.78 5.49 5.11
N ALA A 21 1.74 5.37 4.19
CA ALA A 21 2.37 6.51 3.53
C ALA A 21 1.62 6.96 2.27
N VAL A 22 0.58 6.24 1.86
CA VAL A 22 -0.18 6.48 0.64
C VAL A 22 -1.58 6.95 1.00
N PHE A 23 -1.93 8.14 0.59
CA PHE A 23 -3.31 8.59 0.60
C PHE A 23 -4.11 7.79 -0.42
N SER A 24 -5.26 7.26 -0.03
CA SER A 24 -6.19 6.60 -0.94
C SER A 24 -7.61 7.14 -0.77
N LYS A 25 -8.29 7.38 -1.88
CA LYS A 25 -9.68 7.88 -1.88
C LYS A 25 -10.48 7.26 -3.02
N PHE A 26 -11.65 6.72 -2.68
CA PHE A 26 -12.65 6.32 -3.66
C PHE A 26 -13.44 7.52 -4.11
N ILE A 27 -13.64 7.62 -5.41
CA ILE A 27 -14.52 8.61 -6.04
C ILE A 27 -15.41 7.91 -7.06
N THR A 28 -16.60 8.43 -7.23
CA THR A 28 -17.57 7.96 -8.23
C THR A 28 -17.66 9.01 -9.34
N LEU A 29 -17.45 8.58 -10.55
CA LEU A 29 -17.57 9.39 -11.74
C LEU A 29 -18.93 9.13 -12.42
N PRO A 30 -19.53 10.10 -13.07
CA PRO A 30 -20.72 9.86 -13.90
C PRO A 30 -20.39 8.88 -15.03
N PRO A 31 -21.41 8.24 -15.60
CA PRO A 31 -21.23 7.36 -16.77
C PRO A 31 -20.68 8.16 -17.95
N VAL A 32 -19.40 7.91 -18.27
CA VAL A 32 -18.69 8.56 -19.37
C VAL A 32 -17.91 7.54 -20.18
N GLU A 33 -17.54 7.90 -21.40
CA GLU A 33 -16.67 7.07 -22.21
C GLU A 33 -15.29 6.88 -21.56
N LYS A 34 -14.73 5.68 -21.62
CA LYS A 34 -13.41 5.33 -21.03
C LYS A 34 -12.31 6.36 -21.33
N LYS A 35 -12.30 6.90 -22.54
CA LYS A 35 -11.31 7.91 -22.98
C LYS A 35 -11.36 9.22 -22.19
N ARG A 36 -12.49 9.56 -21.56
CA ARG A 36 -12.68 10.77 -20.76
C ARG A 36 -12.35 10.58 -19.28
N VAL A 37 -12.30 9.33 -18.80
CA VAL A 37 -12.01 9.01 -17.40
C VAL A 37 -10.71 9.67 -16.91
N PRO A 38 -9.57 9.56 -17.63
CA PRO A 38 -8.30 10.17 -17.15
C PRO A 38 -8.40 11.69 -16.93
N GLU A 39 -9.13 12.38 -17.80
CA GLU A 39 -9.29 13.84 -17.70
C GLU A 39 -10.14 14.23 -16.46
N ILE A 40 -11.23 13.52 -16.24
CA ILE A 40 -12.12 13.75 -15.10
C ILE A 40 -11.40 13.40 -13.79
N VAL A 41 -10.74 12.25 -13.73
CA VAL A 41 -9.95 11.87 -12.55
C VAL A 41 -8.86 12.88 -12.24
N LYS A 42 -8.18 13.43 -13.26
CA LYS A 42 -7.17 14.47 -13.06
C LYS A 42 -7.75 15.74 -12.45
N TYR A 43 -8.98 16.12 -12.82
CA TYR A 43 -9.67 17.25 -12.24
C TYR A 43 -10.08 16.97 -10.78
N GLU A 44 -10.71 15.82 -10.54
CA GLU A 44 -11.13 15.38 -9.21
C GLU A 44 -9.94 15.21 -8.27
N SER A 45 -8.82 14.67 -8.73
CA SER A 45 -7.62 14.47 -7.92
C SER A 45 -7.12 15.75 -7.28
N ARG A 46 -7.22 16.90 -7.98
CA ARG A 46 -6.81 18.20 -7.43
C ARG A 46 -7.69 18.67 -6.27
N GLN A 47 -8.94 18.20 -6.21
CA GLN A 47 -9.89 18.57 -5.16
C GLN A 47 -9.86 17.55 -4.00
N GLN A 48 -9.59 16.28 -4.31
CA GLN A 48 -9.71 15.18 -3.36
C GLN A 48 -8.41 14.89 -2.60
N ILE A 49 -7.26 15.15 -3.23
CA ILE A 49 -5.96 14.94 -2.59
C ILE A 49 -5.70 16.12 -1.62
N PRO A 50 -5.46 15.85 -0.31
CA PRO A 50 -5.31 16.88 0.70
C PRO A 50 -3.90 17.54 0.71
N PHE A 51 -3.18 17.46 -0.39
CA PHE A 51 -1.85 18.03 -0.59
C PHE A 51 -1.79 18.78 -1.92
N PRO A 52 -0.92 19.79 -2.05
CA PRO A 52 -0.63 20.40 -3.35
C PRO A 52 -0.26 19.34 -4.37
N ILE A 53 -0.91 19.35 -5.53
CA ILE A 53 -0.73 18.28 -6.55
C ILE A 53 0.71 18.20 -7.05
N GLU A 54 1.45 19.31 -6.96
CA GLU A 54 2.86 19.43 -7.33
C GLU A 54 3.79 18.71 -6.34
N GLU A 55 3.36 18.53 -5.09
CA GLU A 55 4.13 17.88 -4.01
C GLU A 55 3.92 16.37 -3.95
N VAL A 56 2.99 15.84 -4.76
CA VAL A 56 2.67 14.41 -4.76
C VAL A 56 3.01 13.74 -6.09
N VAL A 57 3.19 12.44 -6.02
CA VAL A 57 3.03 11.51 -7.14
C VAL A 57 1.70 10.83 -6.92
N TRP A 58 0.85 10.81 -7.94
CA TRP A 58 -0.46 10.20 -7.82
C TRP A 58 -0.80 9.38 -9.08
N ASP A 59 -1.66 8.42 -8.89
CA ASP A 59 -2.22 7.56 -9.93
C ASP A 59 -3.63 7.12 -9.50
N TYR A 60 -4.36 6.47 -10.38
CA TYR A 60 -5.67 5.94 -10.06
C TYR A 60 -5.88 4.54 -10.66
N GLN A 61 -6.77 3.79 -10.05
CA GLN A 61 -7.21 2.51 -10.56
C GLN A 61 -8.74 2.43 -10.59
N PRO A 62 -9.36 2.02 -11.70
CA PRO A 62 -10.77 1.66 -11.71
C PRO A 62 -11.02 0.49 -10.74
N VAL A 63 -12.11 0.58 -9.96
CA VAL A 63 -12.53 -0.49 -9.05
C VAL A 63 -13.05 -1.69 -9.83
N LYS A 64 -13.66 -1.43 -11.00
CA LYS A 64 -14.14 -2.43 -11.94
C LYS A 64 -13.52 -2.16 -13.31
N ALA A 65 -12.90 -3.16 -13.90
CA ALA A 65 -12.17 -2.99 -15.17
C ALA A 65 -13.11 -2.58 -16.32
N GLU A 66 -14.32 -3.11 -16.35
CA GLU A 66 -15.31 -2.82 -17.38
C GLU A 66 -16.67 -2.49 -16.77
N PRO A 67 -16.98 -1.21 -16.54
CA PRO A 67 -18.32 -0.78 -16.15
C PRO A 67 -19.30 -1.01 -17.29
N LEU A 68 -20.55 -1.34 -16.96
CA LEU A 68 -21.61 -1.48 -17.96
C LEU A 68 -21.96 -0.12 -18.56
N PRO A 69 -22.47 -0.08 -19.80
CA PRO A 69 -22.95 1.16 -20.41
C PRO A 69 -24.00 1.86 -19.54
N GLY A 70 -23.75 3.13 -19.18
CA GLY A 70 -24.62 3.91 -18.31
C GLY A 70 -24.43 3.67 -16.81
N GLU A 71 -23.48 2.83 -16.41
CA GLU A 71 -23.09 2.63 -15.01
C GLU A 71 -22.10 3.72 -14.58
N GLU A 72 -22.20 4.16 -13.32
CA GLU A 72 -21.21 5.02 -12.70
C GLU A 72 -19.86 4.30 -12.62
N ILE A 73 -18.78 5.07 -12.73
CA ILE A 73 -17.42 4.53 -12.72
C ILE A 73 -16.79 4.84 -11.37
N GLU A 74 -16.59 3.81 -10.57
CA GLU A 74 -15.81 3.94 -9.33
C GLU A 74 -14.33 3.82 -9.63
N VAL A 75 -13.55 4.77 -9.11
CA VAL A 75 -12.09 4.73 -9.16
C VAL A 75 -11.51 4.98 -7.77
N VAL A 76 -10.37 4.40 -7.49
CA VAL A 76 -9.57 4.73 -6.31
C VAL A 76 -8.37 5.55 -6.76
N ILE A 77 -8.19 6.72 -6.13
CA ILE A 77 -7.03 7.59 -6.33
C ILE A 77 -6.01 7.23 -5.26
N PHE A 78 -4.76 7.10 -5.65
CA PHE A 78 -3.61 6.91 -4.77
C PHE A 78 -2.68 8.11 -4.90
N ALA A 79 -2.21 8.64 -3.79
CA ALA A 79 -1.23 9.71 -3.81
C ALA A 79 -0.21 9.53 -2.69
N ILE A 80 1.05 9.82 -2.99
CA ILE A 80 2.14 9.80 -2.03
C ILE A 80 2.99 11.06 -2.20
N ARG A 81 3.49 11.62 -1.10
CA ARG A 81 4.37 12.78 -1.15
C ARG A 81 5.68 12.45 -1.86
N ARG A 82 6.14 13.38 -2.70
CA ARG A 82 7.39 13.21 -3.48
C ARG A 82 8.61 13.05 -2.61
N ASP A 83 8.69 13.73 -1.46
CA ASP A 83 9.80 13.63 -0.53
C ASP A 83 9.93 12.22 0.07
N ILE A 84 8.78 11.55 0.34
CA ILE A 84 8.75 10.17 0.82
C ILE A 84 9.31 9.23 -0.26
N ILE A 85 8.79 9.30 -1.50
CA ILE A 85 9.32 8.48 -2.60
C ILE A 85 10.81 8.73 -2.83
N GLN A 86 11.22 10.00 -2.81
CA GLN A 86 12.61 10.38 -3.04
C GLN A 86 13.54 9.81 -1.98
N SER A 87 13.09 9.69 -0.72
CA SER A 87 13.89 9.08 0.33
C SER A 87 14.17 7.60 0.05
N TYR A 88 13.17 6.84 -0.38
CA TYR A 88 13.35 5.43 -0.78
C TYR A 88 14.27 5.28 -1.99
N ILE A 89 14.06 6.11 -3.03
CA ILE A 89 14.90 6.09 -4.23
C ILE A 89 16.34 6.42 -3.88
N SER A 90 16.57 7.47 -3.08
CA SER A 90 17.92 7.89 -2.68
C SER A 90 18.63 6.82 -1.85
N ALA A 91 17.92 6.12 -0.97
CA ALA A 91 18.46 5.01 -0.21
C ALA A 91 18.92 3.85 -1.10
N CYS A 92 18.16 3.52 -2.14
CA CYS A 92 18.53 2.50 -3.12
C CYS A 92 19.75 2.92 -3.96
N LEU A 93 19.72 4.14 -4.51
CA LEU A 93 20.82 4.67 -5.32
C LEU A 93 22.12 4.80 -4.51
N GLY A 94 22.02 5.12 -3.21
CA GLY A 94 23.17 5.18 -2.31
C GLY A 94 23.90 3.85 -2.10
N VAL A 95 23.31 2.73 -2.50
CA VAL A 95 23.91 1.39 -2.45
C VAL A 95 24.00 0.72 -3.84
N ASP A 96 23.94 1.54 -4.90
CA ASP A 96 24.02 1.10 -6.31
C ASP A 96 22.90 0.11 -6.71
N LEU A 97 21.69 0.37 -6.23
CA LEU A 97 20.46 -0.28 -6.70
C LEU A 97 19.60 0.70 -7.50
N PHE A 98 19.00 0.25 -8.59
CA PHE A 98 18.25 1.10 -9.51
C PHE A 98 16.74 0.83 -9.43
N PRO A 99 15.97 1.66 -8.70
CA PRO A 99 14.53 1.53 -8.64
C PRO A 99 13.89 1.70 -10.02
N SER A 100 13.17 0.68 -10.47
CA SER A 100 12.44 0.68 -11.74
C SER A 100 10.93 0.76 -11.55
N VAL A 101 10.44 0.35 -10.38
CA VAL A 101 9.03 0.36 -10.00
C VAL A 101 8.91 0.80 -8.55
N VAL A 102 7.92 1.65 -8.28
CA VAL A 102 7.47 1.97 -6.92
C VAL A 102 5.98 1.67 -6.87
N GLN A 103 5.55 0.86 -5.90
CA GLN A 103 4.15 0.46 -5.75
C GLN A 103 3.72 0.53 -4.29
N ALA A 104 2.45 0.87 -4.04
CA ALA A 104 1.87 0.74 -2.70
C ALA A 104 1.78 -0.73 -2.28
N ALA A 105 2.16 -1.07 -1.05
CA ALA A 105 2.15 -2.44 -0.56
C ALA A 105 0.79 -3.13 -0.71
N PRO A 106 -0.37 -2.50 -0.42
CA PRO A 106 -1.67 -3.12 -0.65
C PRO A 106 -1.89 -3.57 -2.08
N LEU A 107 -1.46 -2.77 -3.07
CA LEU A 107 -1.58 -3.14 -4.49
C LEU A 107 -0.57 -4.21 -4.89
N ALA A 108 0.62 -4.22 -4.31
CA ALA A 108 1.61 -5.25 -4.55
C ALA A 108 1.12 -6.63 -4.09
N PHE A 109 0.44 -6.72 -2.94
CA PHE A 109 -0.20 -7.95 -2.47
C PHE A 109 -1.30 -8.43 -3.41
N CYS A 110 -2.17 -7.52 -3.87
CA CYS A 110 -3.22 -7.87 -4.83
C CYS A 110 -2.64 -8.42 -6.14
N ASN A 111 -1.63 -7.75 -6.69
CA ASN A 111 -0.97 -8.18 -7.93
C ASN A 111 -0.31 -9.55 -7.77
N PHE A 112 0.34 -9.79 -6.63
CA PHE A 112 0.94 -11.09 -6.34
C PHE A 112 -0.11 -12.21 -6.31
N LEU A 113 -1.20 -12.01 -5.58
CA LEU A 113 -2.27 -13.03 -5.47
C LEU A 113 -2.97 -13.26 -6.80
N GLN A 114 -3.25 -12.21 -7.58
CA GLN A 114 -3.84 -12.36 -8.90
C GLN A 114 -2.92 -13.10 -9.90
N TYR A 115 -1.60 -12.98 -9.72
CA TYR A 115 -0.63 -13.68 -10.55
C TYR A 115 -0.42 -15.13 -10.12
N ASP A 116 -0.27 -15.40 -8.82
CA ASP A 116 0.11 -16.71 -8.28
C ASP A 116 -1.08 -17.64 -8.14
N GLN A 117 -2.13 -17.18 -7.47
CA GLN A 117 -3.37 -17.92 -7.23
C GLN A 117 -4.57 -16.97 -7.24
N PRO A 118 -5.13 -16.66 -8.42
CA PRO A 118 -6.31 -15.80 -8.49
C PRO A 118 -7.42 -16.35 -7.56
N PRO A 119 -7.90 -15.55 -6.59
CA PRO A 119 -8.91 -16.02 -5.66
C PRO A 119 -10.25 -16.24 -6.39
N GLU A 120 -10.85 -17.42 -6.17
CA GLU A 120 -12.17 -17.76 -6.68
C GLU A 120 -13.30 -17.11 -5.85
N GLU A 121 -13.02 -16.77 -4.60
CA GLU A 121 -13.93 -16.15 -3.64
C GLU A 121 -13.33 -14.84 -3.10
N PRO A 122 -14.18 -13.93 -2.56
CA PRO A 122 -13.67 -12.72 -1.92
C PRO A 122 -12.65 -13.02 -0.83
N LEU A 123 -11.51 -12.34 -0.88
CA LEU A 123 -10.38 -12.54 0.04
C LEU A 123 -10.12 -11.28 0.86
N VAL A 124 -9.88 -11.47 2.15
CA VAL A 124 -9.42 -10.41 3.05
C VAL A 124 -7.95 -10.64 3.38
N ILE A 125 -7.13 -9.65 3.11
CA ILE A 125 -5.70 -9.63 3.41
C ILE A 125 -5.48 -8.69 4.58
N LEU A 126 -4.76 -9.17 5.60
CA LEU A 126 -4.29 -8.37 6.73
C LEU A 126 -2.77 -8.47 6.79
N ASP A 127 -2.10 -7.35 6.54
CA ASP A 127 -0.65 -7.22 6.76
C ASP A 127 -0.40 -6.38 8.00
N VAL A 128 -0.04 -7.05 9.10
CA VAL A 128 0.24 -6.41 10.39
C VAL A 128 1.72 -6.06 10.47
N ALA A 129 2.07 -4.86 10.01
CA ALA A 129 3.41 -4.33 10.10
C ALA A 129 3.72 -3.74 11.49
N GLN A 130 4.90 -3.15 11.65
CA GLN A 130 5.33 -2.57 12.92
C GLN A 130 4.47 -1.37 13.31
N ASP A 131 4.25 -0.43 12.38
CA ASP A 131 3.66 0.88 12.63
C ASP A 131 2.21 1.00 12.16
N GLY A 132 1.63 -0.08 11.63
CA GLY A 132 0.27 -0.09 11.12
C GLY A 132 -0.14 -1.44 10.55
N THR A 133 -1.40 -1.56 10.21
CA THR A 133 -1.98 -2.74 9.56
C THR A 133 -2.62 -2.32 8.24
N GLU A 134 -2.27 -3.02 7.18
CA GLU A 134 -2.94 -2.89 5.90
C GLU A 134 -4.05 -3.93 5.80
N LEU A 135 -5.27 -3.46 5.60
CA LEU A 135 -6.43 -4.27 5.27
C LEU A 135 -6.72 -4.11 3.79
N VAL A 136 -6.77 -5.21 3.06
CA VAL A 136 -7.21 -5.21 1.66
C VAL A 136 -8.33 -6.23 1.50
N ILE A 137 -9.42 -5.81 0.89
CA ILE A 137 -10.47 -6.72 0.43
C ILE A 137 -10.32 -6.84 -1.09
N LEU A 138 -10.19 -8.06 -1.57
CA LEU A 138 -10.11 -8.42 -2.97
C LEU A 138 -11.33 -9.26 -3.34
N ASP A 139 -12.14 -8.78 -4.28
CA ASP A 139 -13.33 -9.47 -4.79
C ASP A 139 -13.32 -9.41 -6.32
N GLY A 140 -12.83 -10.45 -6.96
CA GLY A 140 -12.52 -10.44 -8.37
C GLY A 140 -11.50 -9.35 -8.72
N GLU A 141 -11.90 -8.39 -9.55
CA GLU A 141 -11.07 -7.24 -9.93
C GLU A 141 -11.20 -6.05 -8.97
N ARG A 142 -12.14 -6.10 -8.01
CA ARG A 142 -12.40 -5.02 -7.06
C ARG A 142 -11.42 -5.09 -5.90
N ILE A 143 -10.79 -3.94 -5.60
CA ILE A 143 -9.79 -3.81 -4.55
C ILE A 143 -10.22 -2.68 -3.61
N TRP A 144 -10.35 -2.98 -2.31
CA TRP A 144 -10.63 -2.01 -1.25
C TRP A 144 -9.48 -1.98 -0.24
N PRO A 145 -8.48 -1.11 -0.44
CA PRO A 145 -7.40 -0.93 0.53
C PRO A 145 -7.83 0.00 1.68
N ARG A 146 -7.36 -0.31 2.89
CA ARG A 146 -7.47 0.52 4.08
C ARG A 146 -6.22 0.38 4.93
N SER A 147 -5.64 1.51 5.33
CA SER A 147 -4.56 1.54 6.30
C SER A 147 -5.14 1.84 7.68
N ILE A 148 -4.75 1.05 8.67
CA ILE A 148 -5.17 1.15 10.06
C ILE A 148 -3.93 1.52 10.87
N ALA A 149 -3.98 2.63 11.61
CA ALA A 149 -2.86 3.12 12.41
C ALA A 149 -2.70 2.33 13.73
N VAL A 150 -2.75 1.00 13.64
CA VAL A 150 -2.48 0.07 14.74
C VAL A 150 -1.59 -1.03 14.20
N GLY A 151 -0.40 -1.15 14.73
CA GLY A 151 0.60 -2.12 14.32
C GLY A 151 1.07 -3.04 15.45
N SER A 152 2.04 -3.88 15.15
CA SER A 152 2.59 -4.82 16.12
C SER A 152 3.32 -4.12 17.27
N GLN A 153 3.79 -2.89 17.06
CA GLN A 153 4.41 -2.08 18.11
C GLN A 153 3.38 -1.59 19.16
N ASP A 154 2.16 -1.29 18.73
CA ASP A 154 1.10 -0.90 19.68
C ASP A 154 0.75 -2.05 20.62
N LEU A 155 0.73 -3.29 20.09
CA LEU A 155 0.57 -4.48 20.91
C LEU A 155 1.72 -4.62 21.92
N THR A 156 2.96 -4.39 21.50
CA THR A 156 4.12 -4.43 22.37
C THR A 156 4.01 -3.37 23.48
N GLN A 157 3.64 -2.15 23.11
CA GLN A 157 3.43 -1.06 24.09
C GLN A 157 2.30 -1.38 25.07
N ALA A 158 1.20 -1.97 24.61
CA ALA A 158 0.10 -2.41 25.45
C ALA A 158 0.55 -3.49 26.47
N LEU A 159 1.38 -4.46 26.04
CA LEU A 159 1.97 -5.46 26.92
C LEU A 159 2.89 -4.82 27.95
N MET A 160 3.79 -3.91 27.52
CA MET A 160 4.66 -3.17 28.43
C MET A 160 3.88 -2.43 29.51
N LYS A 161 2.83 -1.72 29.11
CA LYS A 161 1.98 -0.95 30.03
C LYS A 161 1.18 -1.84 30.99
N LYS A 162 0.57 -2.91 30.46
CA LYS A 162 -0.28 -3.81 31.24
C LYS A 162 0.51 -4.62 32.28
N PHE A 163 1.69 -5.12 31.91
CA PHE A 163 2.50 -6.00 32.73
C PHE A 163 3.70 -5.30 33.41
N GLN A 164 3.88 -4.00 33.14
CA GLN A 164 5.03 -3.20 33.63
C GLN A 164 6.39 -3.85 33.34
N ILE A 165 6.55 -4.35 32.14
CA ILE A 165 7.75 -5.04 31.66
C ILE A 165 8.50 -4.22 30.62
N PRO A 166 9.83 -4.39 30.48
CA PRO A 166 10.60 -3.74 29.44
C PRO A 166 10.27 -4.26 28.04
N PHE A 167 10.59 -3.46 27.02
CA PHE A 167 10.32 -3.76 25.59
C PHE A 167 10.78 -5.16 25.18
N ALA A 168 12.01 -5.55 25.51
CA ALA A 168 12.56 -6.86 25.15
C ALA A 168 11.71 -8.03 25.68
N LYS A 169 11.18 -7.89 26.91
CA LYS A 169 10.32 -8.93 27.53
C LYS A 169 8.92 -8.97 26.89
N ALA A 170 8.39 -7.80 26.50
CA ALA A 170 7.11 -7.71 25.79
C ALA A 170 7.21 -8.37 24.41
N GLU A 171 8.30 -8.14 23.67
CA GLU A 171 8.56 -8.80 22.37
C GLU A 171 8.72 -10.32 22.53
N GLU A 172 9.42 -10.78 23.58
CA GLU A 172 9.53 -12.20 23.89
C GLU A 172 8.16 -12.85 24.14
N LEU A 173 7.31 -12.23 24.95
CA LEU A 173 5.94 -12.71 25.21
C LEU A 173 5.10 -12.74 23.94
N LYS A 174 5.17 -11.71 23.10
CA LYS A 174 4.49 -11.66 21.82
C LYS A 174 4.91 -12.82 20.91
N ALA A 175 6.21 -13.08 20.81
CA ALA A 175 6.75 -14.19 20.03
C ALA A 175 6.38 -15.57 20.60
N GLN A 176 6.26 -15.70 21.93
CA GLN A 176 5.81 -16.95 22.58
C GLN A 176 4.32 -17.20 22.32
N ALA A 177 3.49 -16.16 22.42
CA ALA A 177 2.05 -16.26 22.15
C ALA A 177 1.74 -16.71 20.71
N ALA A 178 2.55 -16.28 19.73
CA ALA A 178 2.44 -16.71 18.34
C ALA A 178 2.76 -18.21 18.13
N LYS A 179 3.48 -18.85 19.06
CA LYS A 179 3.84 -20.27 19.00
C LYS A 179 2.91 -21.16 19.83
N SER A 180 2.13 -20.60 20.73
CA SER A 180 1.16 -21.34 21.52
C SER A 180 -0.11 -21.51 20.69
N LYS A 181 -0.40 -22.78 20.36
CA LYS A 181 -1.67 -23.17 19.75
C LYS A 181 -2.75 -23.28 20.82
#